data_7a1abe4f8c8acbcef3eb8c875f5287e8
#
_entry.id   7a1abe4f8c8acbcef3eb8c875f5287e8
#
_cell.length_a   1.000
_cell.length_b   1.000
_cell.length_c   1.000
_cell.angle_alpha   90.00
_cell.angle_beta   90.00
_cell.angle_gamma   90.00
#
_symmetry.space_group_name_H-M   'P 1'
#
loop_
_entity.id
_entity.type
_entity.pdbx_description
1 polymer ?
#
loop_
_entity_poly.entity_id
_entity_poly.type
_entity_poly.pdbx_seq_one_letter_code
_entity_poly.pdbx_strand_id
1 'polypeptide(L)'
;VLPEVAGLVSTVDEHKRHKDVYEHTLTVVEQAMDLETGPDGAVPAPDFILRFAALMHDVGKPATRRFEPNGTVSFHHHEIVGAKMTRKRMKALHFDKATIEAVTTLVALHLRFHGYGEAAWSDSAVRRYVADAGELLERLHRLTRADCTTRNRRKANYLSAAYDDLEARIAALREQEELDAIRPDLDGDQIME
;
A
#
# COMPACT_ATOMS: atom_id res chain seq x y z
N VAL A 1 15.44 -19.76 -1.29
CA VAL A 1 15.24 -18.93 -2.48
C VAL A 1 14.98 -17.47 -2.11
N LEU A 2 14.18 -17.18 -1.07
CA LEU A 2 13.92 -15.84 -0.55
C LEU A 2 14.36 -15.75 0.92
N PRO A 3 15.66 -15.57 1.22
CA PRO A 3 16.17 -15.52 2.59
C PRO A 3 15.60 -14.35 3.39
N GLU A 4 15.17 -13.28 2.74
CA GLU A 4 14.49 -12.14 3.38
C GLU A 4 13.15 -12.58 4.01
N VAL A 5 12.37 -13.41 3.32
CA VAL A 5 11.11 -13.96 3.83
C VAL A 5 11.37 -14.99 4.93
N ALA A 6 12.39 -15.84 4.76
CA ALA A 6 12.80 -16.78 5.81
C ALA A 6 13.25 -16.07 7.11
N GLY A 7 13.82 -14.87 6.99
CA GLY A 7 14.20 -14.02 8.12
C GLY A 7 13.03 -13.48 8.94
N LEU A 8 11.79 -13.56 8.43
CA LEU A 8 10.60 -13.15 9.16
C LEU A 8 10.16 -14.17 10.23
N VAL A 9 10.57 -15.44 10.05
CA VAL A 9 10.28 -16.50 11.03
C VAL A 9 10.91 -16.13 12.37
N SER A 10 10.14 -16.23 13.43
CA SER A 10 10.54 -15.86 14.80
C SER A 10 10.77 -14.36 15.04
N THR A 11 10.43 -13.51 14.08
CA THR A 11 10.38 -12.06 14.30
C THR A 11 9.02 -11.70 14.90
N VAL A 12 9.01 -11.37 16.20
CA VAL A 12 7.77 -11.02 16.92
C VAL A 12 7.36 -9.60 16.53
N ASP A 13 6.11 -9.43 16.13
CA ASP A 13 5.53 -8.15 15.76
C ASP A 13 5.33 -7.22 16.98
N GLU A 14 5.27 -5.89 16.71
CA GLU A 14 5.09 -4.84 17.73
C GLU A 14 3.81 -4.99 18.58
N HIS A 15 2.80 -5.65 18.07
CA HIS A 15 1.52 -5.84 18.76
C HIS A 15 1.49 -6.98 19.78
N LYS A 16 2.62 -7.53 20.20
CA LYS A 16 2.79 -8.51 21.31
C LYS A 16 1.83 -9.72 21.32
N ARG A 17 1.16 -10.06 20.23
CA ARG A 17 0.13 -11.12 20.24
C ARG A 17 0.42 -12.21 19.20
N HIS A 18 1.31 -13.12 19.55
CA HIS A 18 1.34 -14.52 19.09
C HIS A 18 1.39 -14.80 17.56
N LYS A 19 1.45 -13.81 16.69
CA LYS A 19 1.80 -14.01 15.29
C LYS A 19 3.22 -13.50 15.09
N ASP A 20 4.09 -14.35 14.58
CA ASP A 20 5.34 -13.85 14.02
C ASP A 20 5.05 -13.10 12.71
N VAL A 21 5.98 -12.30 12.26
CA VAL A 21 5.81 -11.50 11.05
C VAL A 21 5.66 -12.41 9.81
N TYR A 22 6.18 -13.62 9.84
CA TYR A 22 6.03 -14.60 8.77
C TYR A 22 4.57 -15.05 8.61
N GLU A 23 3.91 -15.48 9.70
CA GLU A 23 2.50 -15.88 9.68
C GLU A 23 1.57 -14.72 9.29
N HIS A 24 1.90 -13.49 9.72
CA HIS A 24 1.22 -12.30 9.27
C HIS A 24 1.37 -12.13 7.75
N THR A 25 2.59 -12.23 7.24
CA THR A 25 2.88 -12.09 5.80
C THR A 25 2.12 -13.10 4.95
N LEU A 26 2.04 -14.37 5.37
CA LEU A 26 1.25 -15.38 4.67
C LEU A 26 -0.24 -15.01 4.62
N THR A 27 -0.80 -14.54 5.75
CA THR A 27 -2.19 -14.06 5.81
C THR A 27 -2.41 -12.88 4.85
N VAL A 28 -1.46 -11.95 4.77
CA VAL A 28 -1.55 -10.80 3.85
C VAL A 28 -1.53 -11.25 2.38
N VAL A 29 -0.70 -12.24 2.03
CA VAL A 29 -0.69 -12.81 0.68
C VAL A 29 -2.04 -13.46 0.34
N GLU A 30 -2.63 -14.26 1.24
CA GLU A 30 -3.95 -14.86 1.05
C GLU A 30 -5.03 -13.79 0.85
N GLN A 31 -5.07 -12.78 1.71
CA GLN A 31 -6.04 -11.67 1.60
C GLN A 31 -5.81 -10.84 0.32
N ALA A 32 -4.57 -10.66 -0.13
CA ALA A 32 -4.28 -9.98 -1.38
C ALA A 32 -4.82 -10.75 -2.59
N MET A 33 -4.72 -12.09 -2.59
CA MET A 33 -5.31 -12.95 -3.63
C MET A 33 -6.84 -12.84 -3.65
N ASP A 34 -7.50 -12.77 -2.49
CA ASP A 34 -8.95 -12.62 -2.38
C ASP A 34 -9.44 -11.24 -2.87
N LEU A 35 -8.57 -10.23 -2.84
CA LEU A 35 -8.86 -8.88 -3.30
C LEU A 35 -8.54 -8.64 -4.78
N GLU A 36 -7.99 -9.60 -5.48
CA GLU A 36 -7.84 -9.53 -6.93
C GLU A 36 -9.21 -9.44 -7.60
N THR A 37 -9.26 -8.80 -8.75
CA THR A 37 -10.51 -8.57 -9.47
C THR A 37 -10.68 -9.60 -10.61
N GLY A 38 -11.85 -9.61 -11.24
CA GLY A 38 -12.09 -10.43 -12.44
C GLY A 38 -11.23 -10.01 -13.63
N PRO A 39 -11.29 -10.75 -14.75
CA PRO A 39 -10.36 -10.56 -15.88
C PRO A 39 -10.32 -9.15 -16.47
N ASP A 40 -11.43 -8.43 -16.38
CA ASP A 40 -11.55 -7.04 -16.87
C ASP A 40 -11.40 -6.00 -15.74
N GLY A 41 -11.03 -6.43 -14.55
CA GLY A 41 -10.89 -5.55 -13.39
C GLY A 41 -9.52 -4.87 -13.32
N ALA A 42 -9.40 -3.88 -12.44
CA ALA A 42 -8.20 -3.07 -12.27
C ALA A 42 -6.96 -3.85 -11.79
N VAL A 43 -7.19 -4.98 -11.11
CA VAL A 43 -6.12 -5.90 -10.66
C VAL A 43 -6.51 -7.34 -10.99
N PRO A 44 -6.38 -7.75 -12.28
CA PRO A 44 -6.85 -9.06 -12.72
C PRO A 44 -6.01 -10.21 -12.16
N ALA A 45 -6.70 -11.27 -11.71
CA ALA A 45 -6.06 -12.46 -11.17
C ALA A 45 -5.48 -13.39 -12.28
N PRO A 46 -4.32 -14.00 -12.07
CA PRO A 46 -3.41 -13.81 -10.93
C PRO A 46 -2.50 -12.58 -11.12
N ASP A 47 -2.48 -11.66 -10.15
CA ASP A 47 -1.61 -10.48 -10.19
C ASP A 47 -0.29 -10.73 -9.46
N PHE A 48 0.78 -11.00 -10.21
CA PHE A 48 2.11 -11.25 -9.64
C PHE A 48 2.64 -10.06 -8.84
N ILE A 49 2.44 -8.83 -9.32
CA ILE A 49 2.98 -7.62 -8.70
C ILE A 49 2.37 -7.43 -7.31
N LEU A 50 1.04 -7.56 -7.18
CA LEU A 50 0.35 -7.45 -5.90
C LEU A 50 0.78 -8.57 -4.93
N ARG A 51 0.75 -9.83 -5.38
CA ARG A 51 1.10 -10.98 -4.54
C ARG A 51 2.55 -10.93 -4.07
N PHE A 52 3.48 -10.55 -4.96
CA PHE A 52 4.88 -10.45 -4.58
C PHE A 52 5.17 -9.24 -3.68
N ALA A 53 4.48 -8.12 -3.88
CA ALA A 53 4.54 -7.00 -2.95
C ALA A 53 4.00 -7.38 -1.56
N ALA A 54 2.88 -8.12 -1.49
CA ALA A 54 2.34 -8.65 -0.25
C ALA A 54 3.32 -9.59 0.46
N LEU A 55 4.03 -10.45 -0.28
CA LEU A 55 5.06 -11.33 0.29
C LEU A 55 6.28 -10.56 0.82
N MET A 56 6.61 -9.42 0.24
CA MET A 56 7.83 -8.66 0.53
C MET A 56 7.61 -7.42 1.40
N HIS A 57 6.36 -7.04 1.72
CA HIS A 57 6.06 -5.75 2.36
C HIS A 57 6.81 -5.56 3.70
N ASP A 58 6.94 -6.61 4.47
CA ASP A 58 7.50 -6.59 5.83
C ASP A 58 8.94 -7.11 5.95
N VAL A 59 9.61 -7.46 4.85
CA VAL A 59 10.97 -8.05 4.89
C VAL A 59 12.02 -7.12 5.50
N GLY A 60 11.72 -5.83 5.65
CA GLY A 60 12.57 -4.86 6.33
C GLY A 60 12.49 -4.92 7.86
N LYS A 61 11.47 -5.53 8.45
CA LYS A 61 11.25 -5.57 9.91
C LYS A 61 12.43 -6.16 10.69
N PRO A 62 13.00 -7.32 10.33
CA PRO A 62 14.15 -7.86 11.08
C PRO A 62 15.35 -6.91 11.15
N ALA A 63 15.61 -6.19 10.06
CA ALA A 63 16.76 -5.27 9.95
C ALA A 63 16.54 -3.93 10.67
N THR A 64 15.28 -3.55 10.94
CA THR A 64 14.92 -2.28 11.57
C THR A 64 14.40 -2.44 13.00
N ARG A 65 14.35 -3.67 13.51
CA ARG A 65 13.84 -3.97 14.83
C ARG A 65 14.63 -3.24 15.94
N ARG A 66 13.91 -2.55 16.81
CA ARG A 66 14.46 -1.91 18.02
C ARG A 66 13.61 -2.27 19.23
N PHE A 67 14.29 -2.46 20.35
CA PHE A 67 13.67 -2.65 21.66
C PHE A 67 13.60 -1.28 22.35
N GLU A 68 12.40 -0.79 22.58
CA GLU A 68 12.17 0.50 23.20
C GLU A 68 12.28 0.43 24.73
N PRO A 69 12.61 1.56 25.43
CA PRO A 69 12.75 1.58 26.89
C PRO A 69 11.50 1.11 27.67
N ASN A 70 10.32 1.27 27.08
CA ASN A 70 9.04 0.82 27.64
C ASN A 70 8.76 -0.67 27.44
N GLY A 71 9.71 -1.44 26.88
CA GLY A 71 9.59 -2.85 26.59
C GLY A 71 8.76 -3.19 25.34
N THR A 72 8.40 -2.21 24.52
CA THR A 72 7.79 -2.44 23.20
C THR A 72 8.88 -2.67 22.14
N VAL A 73 8.46 -3.16 20.98
CA VAL A 73 9.34 -3.32 19.80
C VAL A 73 8.85 -2.36 18.73
N SER A 74 9.75 -1.69 18.05
CA SER A 74 9.46 -0.81 16.90
C SER A 74 10.23 -1.25 15.66
N PHE A 75 9.73 -0.84 14.48
CA PHE A 75 10.29 -1.20 13.16
C PHE A 75 10.32 0.04 12.24
N HIS A 76 10.80 1.17 12.76
CA HIS A 76 10.80 2.42 12.00
C HIS A 76 11.52 2.29 10.65
N HIS A 77 10.87 2.79 9.59
CA HIS A 77 11.36 2.80 8.20
C HIS A 77 11.57 1.40 7.59
N HIS A 78 10.88 0.36 8.10
CA HIS A 78 10.98 -0.98 7.52
C HIS A 78 10.48 -1.03 6.07
N GLU A 79 9.54 -0.18 5.68
CA GLU A 79 9.04 -0.03 4.32
C GLU A 79 10.15 0.41 3.34
N ILE A 80 10.99 1.34 3.75
CA ILE A 80 12.11 1.84 2.92
C ILE A 80 13.25 0.81 2.85
N VAL A 81 13.58 0.21 3.99
CA VAL A 81 14.61 -0.84 4.04
C VAL A 81 14.14 -2.07 3.28
N GLY A 82 12.89 -2.49 3.47
CA GLY A 82 12.25 -3.59 2.77
C GLY A 82 12.23 -3.40 1.26
N ALA A 83 11.88 -2.21 0.78
CA ALA A 83 11.92 -1.88 -0.66
C ALA A 83 13.33 -2.03 -1.26
N LYS A 84 14.38 -1.58 -0.54
CA LYS A 84 15.79 -1.76 -0.97
C LYS A 84 16.19 -3.24 -1.00
N MET A 85 15.79 -4.02 0.00
CA MET A 85 16.05 -5.46 0.06
C MET A 85 15.33 -6.19 -1.08
N THR A 86 14.07 -5.89 -1.29
CA THR A 86 13.24 -6.43 -2.38
C THR A 86 13.86 -6.13 -3.74
N ARG A 87 14.27 -4.89 -3.99
CA ARG A 87 14.95 -4.49 -5.23
C ARG A 87 16.22 -5.30 -5.47
N LYS A 88 17.05 -5.46 -4.44
CA LYS A 88 18.29 -6.26 -4.52
C LYS A 88 17.98 -7.71 -4.85
N ARG A 89 16.97 -8.30 -4.19
CA ARG A 89 16.56 -9.68 -4.42
C ARG A 89 16.01 -9.90 -5.81
N MET A 90 15.09 -9.05 -6.27
CA MET A 90 14.49 -9.18 -7.59
C MET A 90 15.51 -9.01 -8.71
N LYS A 91 16.50 -8.10 -8.56
CA LYS A 91 17.63 -8.01 -9.50
C LYS A 91 18.45 -9.30 -9.55
N ALA A 92 18.74 -9.91 -8.40
CA ALA A 92 19.47 -11.17 -8.33
C ALA A 92 18.67 -12.36 -8.93
N LEU A 93 17.36 -12.25 -8.98
CA LEU A 93 16.45 -13.21 -9.61
C LEU A 93 16.16 -12.87 -11.09
N HIS A 94 16.81 -11.85 -11.64
CA HIS A 94 16.70 -11.43 -13.04
C HIS A 94 15.29 -11.01 -13.48
N PHE A 95 14.49 -10.43 -12.58
CA PHE A 95 13.23 -9.79 -12.97
C PHE A 95 13.51 -8.56 -13.86
N ASP A 96 12.57 -8.25 -14.74
CA ASP A 96 12.63 -7.04 -15.56
C ASP A 96 12.49 -5.77 -14.71
N LYS A 97 12.95 -4.64 -15.29
CA LYS A 97 12.99 -3.35 -14.59
C LYS A 97 11.60 -2.87 -14.17
N ALA A 98 10.59 -3.01 -15.03
CA ALA A 98 9.24 -2.52 -14.75
C ALA A 98 8.62 -3.26 -13.57
N THR A 99 8.74 -4.59 -13.54
CA THR A 99 8.28 -5.43 -12.42
C THR A 99 9.00 -5.09 -11.12
N ILE A 100 10.34 -4.89 -11.16
CA ILE A 100 11.11 -4.48 -9.98
C ILE A 100 10.62 -3.13 -9.45
N GLU A 101 10.46 -2.12 -10.31
CA GLU A 101 9.98 -0.79 -9.91
C GLU A 101 8.57 -0.89 -9.29
N ALA A 102 7.64 -1.58 -9.94
CA ALA A 102 6.28 -1.73 -9.45
C ALA A 102 6.22 -2.36 -8.05
N VAL A 103 6.85 -3.51 -7.86
CA VAL A 103 6.85 -4.20 -6.57
C VAL A 103 7.51 -3.35 -5.47
N THR A 104 8.69 -2.77 -5.77
CA THR A 104 9.42 -1.99 -4.76
C THR A 104 8.71 -0.69 -4.40
N THR A 105 7.97 -0.07 -5.31
CA THR A 105 7.12 1.08 -5.04
C THR A 105 5.99 0.71 -4.10
N LEU A 106 5.29 -0.41 -4.35
CA LEU A 106 4.24 -0.90 -3.45
C LEU A 106 4.78 -1.17 -2.04
N VAL A 107 5.93 -1.86 -1.93
CA VAL A 107 6.57 -2.11 -0.63
C VAL A 107 6.94 -0.80 0.07
N ALA A 108 7.46 0.21 -0.64
CA ALA A 108 7.81 1.50 -0.04
C ALA A 108 6.59 2.31 0.42
N LEU A 109 5.43 2.12 -0.21
CA LEU A 109 4.23 2.92 0.03
C LEU A 109 3.21 2.26 0.95
N HIS A 110 3.36 0.96 1.32
CA HIS A 110 2.31 0.21 2.00
C HIS A 110 1.85 0.83 3.34
N LEU A 111 2.72 1.58 4.02
CA LEU A 111 2.36 2.28 5.27
C LEU A 111 1.72 3.65 5.06
N ARG A 112 1.67 4.19 3.84
CA ARG A 112 1.19 5.56 3.59
C ARG A 112 -0.25 5.78 4.06
N PHE A 113 -1.10 4.78 3.95
CA PHE A 113 -2.49 4.85 4.38
C PHE A 113 -2.66 5.01 5.89
N HIS A 114 -1.73 4.52 6.72
CA HIS A 114 -1.90 4.51 8.18
C HIS A 114 -2.15 5.90 8.78
N GLY A 115 -1.67 6.97 8.14
CA GLY A 115 -1.96 8.34 8.55
C GLY A 115 -3.35 8.86 8.19
N TYR A 116 -4.10 8.20 7.31
CA TYR A 116 -5.40 8.69 6.83
C TYR A 116 -6.50 8.57 7.89
N GLY A 117 -6.54 7.47 8.61
CA GLY A 117 -7.57 7.22 9.63
C GLY A 117 -7.35 7.98 10.94
N GLU A 118 -6.14 8.50 11.19
CA GLU A 118 -5.77 9.18 12.44
C GLU A 118 -5.89 10.70 12.34
N ALA A 119 -5.74 11.27 11.15
CA ALA A 119 -5.87 12.70 10.89
C ALA A 119 -6.55 12.93 9.54
N ALA A 120 -7.40 13.96 9.45
CA ALA A 120 -8.00 14.37 8.19
C ALA A 120 -6.91 14.85 7.22
N TRP A 121 -6.65 14.10 6.16
CA TRP A 121 -5.75 14.56 5.11
C TRP A 121 -6.33 15.77 4.37
N SER A 122 -5.48 16.72 4.03
CA SER A 122 -5.84 17.77 3.08
C SER A 122 -5.95 17.19 1.66
N ASP A 123 -6.65 17.89 0.75
CA ASP A 123 -6.74 17.46 -0.64
C ASP A 123 -5.37 17.38 -1.32
N SER A 124 -4.44 18.26 -0.94
CA SER A 124 -3.05 18.19 -1.42
C SER A 124 -2.33 16.92 -0.93
N ALA A 125 -2.63 16.41 0.26
CA ALA A 125 -2.08 15.15 0.76
C ALA A 125 -2.66 13.95 -0.01
N VAL A 126 -3.97 13.97 -0.31
CA VAL A 126 -4.63 12.95 -1.13
C VAL A 126 -4.03 12.95 -2.55
N ARG A 127 -3.89 14.13 -3.19
CA ARG A 127 -3.25 14.24 -4.51
C ARG A 127 -1.83 13.70 -4.52
N ARG A 128 -1.04 13.98 -3.48
CA ARG A 128 0.32 13.45 -3.34
C ARG A 128 0.31 11.93 -3.21
N TYR A 129 -0.60 11.35 -2.43
CA TYR A 129 -0.75 9.91 -2.31
C TYR A 129 -1.03 9.26 -3.68
N VAL A 130 -1.97 9.84 -4.45
CA VAL A 130 -2.30 9.38 -5.81
C VAL A 130 -1.11 9.52 -6.75
N ALA A 131 -0.41 10.65 -6.73
CA ALA A 131 0.75 10.91 -7.58
C ALA A 131 1.92 9.97 -7.27
N ASP A 132 2.20 9.71 -5.98
CA ASP A 132 3.26 8.79 -5.54
C ASP A 132 2.96 7.34 -5.97
N ALA A 133 1.69 6.93 -5.96
CA ALA A 133 1.26 5.59 -6.37
C ALA A 133 1.17 5.44 -7.91
N GLY A 134 0.79 6.50 -8.62
CA GLY A 134 0.62 6.50 -10.07
C GLY A 134 -0.30 5.37 -10.55
N GLU A 135 0.14 4.61 -11.54
CA GLU A 135 -0.59 3.45 -12.10
C GLU A 135 -0.73 2.28 -11.12
N LEU A 136 0.00 2.30 -10.01
CA LEU A 136 -0.06 1.27 -8.98
C LEU A 136 -1.13 1.52 -7.92
N LEU A 137 -1.92 2.61 -8.03
CA LEU A 137 -2.87 3.04 -7.01
C LEU A 137 -3.83 1.92 -6.60
N GLU A 138 -4.43 1.23 -7.57
CA GLU A 138 -5.35 0.13 -7.31
C GLU A 138 -4.69 -1.05 -6.59
N ARG A 139 -3.45 -1.39 -6.99
CA ARG A 139 -2.66 -2.41 -6.28
C ARG A 139 -2.28 -1.97 -4.88
N LEU A 140 -1.96 -0.69 -4.69
CA LEU A 140 -1.65 -0.14 -3.37
C LEU A 140 -2.87 -0.20 -2.43
N HIS A 141 -4.07 0.14 -2.91
CA HIS A 141 -5.31 0.01 -2.14
C HIS A 141 -5.54 -1.45 -1.72
N ARG A 142 -5.36 -2.42 -2.62
CA ARG A 142 -5.52 -3.85 -2.29
C ARG A 142 -4.45 -4.35 -1.33
N LEU A 143 -3.21 -3.93 -1.50
CA LEU A 143 -2.13 -4.30 -0.58
C LEU A 143 -2.41 -3.77 0.85
N THR A 144 -2.79 -2.50 0.99
CA THR A 144 -3.09 -1.91 2.30
C THR A 144 -4.33 -2.50 2.95
N ARG A 145 -5.37 -2.84 2.17
CA ARG A 145 -6.54 -3.59 2.65
C ARG A 145 -6.15 -5.00 3.10
N ALA A 146 -5.31 -5.69 2.33
CA ALA A 146 -4.82 -7.03 2.66
C ALA A 146 -3.97 -7.05 3.94
N ASP A 147 -3.20 -6.00 4.20
CA ASP A 147 -2.38 -5.86 5.41
C ASP A 147 -3.22 -5.68 6.69
N CYS A 148 -4.51 -5.36 6.55
CA CYS A 148 -5.44 -5.26 7.67
C CYS A 148 -5.84 -6.65 8.19
N THR A 149 -4.99 -7.28 9.01
CA THR A 149 -5.22 -8.63 9.57
C THR A 149 -5.85 -8.64 10.96
N THR A 150 -6.46 -7.53 11.40
CA THR A 150 -7.02 -7.42 12.74
C THR A 150 -8.21 -8.34 12.95
N ARG A 151 -8.23 -9.10 14.06
CA ARG A 151 -9.39 -9.91 14.51
C ARG A 151 -10.47 -9.09 15.22
N ASN A 152 -10.18 -7.84 15.54
CA ASN A 152 -11.15 -6.93 16.15
C ASN A 152 -12.11 -6.41 15.08
N ARG A 153 -13.33 -6.94 15.03
CA ARG A 153 -14.37 -6.56 14.05
C ARG A 153 -14.65 -5.06 14.01
N ARG A 154 -14.64 -4.39 15.17
CA ARG A 154 -14.87 -2.94 15.23
C ARG A 154 -13.73 -2.17 14.54
N LYS A 155 -12.48 -2.57 14.79
CA LYS A 155 -11.30 -2.00 14.12
C LYS A 155 -11.30 -2.33 12.63
N ALA A 156 -11.63 -3.56 12.24
CA ALA A 156 -11.72 -3.95 10.83
C ALA A 156 -12.75 -3.13 10.07
N ASN A 157 -13.96 -2.97 10.62
CA ASN A 157 -15.02 -2.16 10.00
C ASN A 157 -14.64 -0.68 9.91
N TYR A 158 -13.99 -0.14 10.94
CA TYR A 158 -13.48 1.25 10.90
C TYR A 158 -12.45 1.44 9.79
N LEU A 159 -11.48 0.54 9.66
CA LEU A 159 -10.47 0.61 8.61
C LEU A 159 -11.09 0.44 7.22
N SER A 160 -12.03 -0.51 7.06
CA SER A 160 -12.74 -0.68 5.79
C SER A 160 -13.46 0.61 5.38
N ALA A 161 -14.19 1.25 6.28
CA ALA A 161 -14.86 2.51 6.01
C ALA A 161 -13.86 3.65 5.66
N ALA A 162 -12.69 3.68 6.31
CA ALA A 162 -11.66 4.65 6.00
C ALA A 162 -11.03 4.45 4.61
N TYR A 163 -10.86 3.19 4.17
CA TYR A 163 -10.44 2.89 2.80
C TYR A 163 -11.48 3.33 1.77
N ASP A 164 -12.76 3.01 2.03
CA ASP A 164 -13.87 3.38 1.14
C ASP A 164 -14.00 4.91 1.03
N ASP A 165 -13.84 5.63 2.15
CA ASP A 165 -13.84 7.09 2.19
C ASP A 165 -12.68 7.69 1.37
N LEU A 166 -11.46 7.17 1.51
CA LEU A 166 -10.31 7.62 0.72
C LEU A 166 -10.54 7.41 -0.78
N GLU A 167 -11.02 6.23 -1.19
CA GLU A 167 -11.29 5.93 -2.59
C GLU A 167 -12.38 6.83 -3.16
N ALA A 168 -13.48 7.06 -2.42
CA ALA A 168 -14.54 7.98 -2.81
C ALA A 168 -14.03 9.43 -2.94
N ARG A 169 -13.19 9.86 -2.01
CA ARG A 169 -12.59 11.20 -2.03
C ARG A 169 -11.63 11.38 -3.21
N ILE A 170 -10.83 10.35 -3.55
CA ILE A 170 -9.97 10.37 -4.74
C ILE A 170 -10.83 10.53 -6.00
N ALA A 171 -11.93 9.78 -6.11
CA ALA A 171 -12.85 9.87 -7.24
C ALA A 171 -13.46 11.27 -7.37
N ALA A 172 -13.94 11.85 -6.26
CA ALA A 172 -14.53 13.19 -6.25
C ALA A 172 -13.51 14.29 -6.65
N LEU A 173 -12.24 14.18 -6.18
CA LEU A 173 -11.20 15.12 -6.56
C LEU A 173 -10.84 15.04 -8.06
N ARG A 174 -10.81 13.83 -8.63
CA ARG A 174 -10.58 13.64 -10.07
C ARG A 174 -11.70 14.23 -10.90
N GLU A 175 -12.94 13.97 -10.52
CA GLU A 175 -14.12 14.54 -11.20
C GLU A 175 -14.09 16.07 -11.17
N GLN A 176 -13.75 16.67 -10.01
CA GLN A 176 -13.63 18.13 -9.89
C GLN A 176 -12.53 18.69 -10.79
N GLU A 177 -11.37 18.02 -10.84
CA GLU A 177 -10.25 18.44 -11.70
C GLU A 177 -10.59 18.34 -13.20
N GLU A 178 -11.33 17.30 -13.60
CA GLU A 178 -11.83 17.17 -14.97
C GLU A 178 -12.81 18.29 -15.31
N LEU A 179 -13.74 18.64 -14.41
CA LEU A 179 -14.66 19.75 -14.58
C LEU A 179 -13.92 21.10 -14.65
N ASP A 180 -12.95 21.33 -13.78
CA ASP A 180 -12.15 22.56 -13.75
C ASP A 180 -11.24 22.70 -15.00
N ALA A 181 -10.90 21.59 -15.65
CA ALA A 181 -10.14 21.59 -16.90
C ALA A 181 -10.99 21.93 -18.13
N ILE A 182 -12.32 21.81 -18.04
CA ILE A 182 -13.25 22.23 -19.10
C ILE A 182 -13.27 23.74 -19.11
N ARG A 183 -12.63 24.35 -20.12
CA ARG A 183 -12.72 25.79 -20.37
C ARG A 183 -13.82 26.05 -21.39
N PRO A 184 -14.70 27.06 -21.17
CA PRO A 184 -15.62 27.49 -22.22
C PRO A 184 -14.82 27.92 -23.45
N ASP A 185 -15.28 27.52 -24.64
CA ASP A 185 -14.66 27.94 -25.91
C ASP A 185 -14.71 29.45 -26.12
N LEU A 186 -15.66 30.11 -25.44
CA LEU A 186 -15.83 31.58 -25.43
C LEU A 186 -15.93 32.05 -23.97
N ASP A 187 -15.24 33.10 -23.60
CA ASP A 187 -15.46 33.79 -22.35
C ASP A 187 -16.63 34.81 -22.50
N GLY A 188 -17.15 35.32 -21.38
CA GLY A 188 -18.32 36.21 -21.40
C GLY A 188 -18.05 37.53 -22.17
N ASP A 189 -16.82 37.97 -22.31
CA ASP A 189 -16.50 39.20 -23.05
C ASP A 189 -16.49 38.97 -24.56
N GLN A 190 -16.16 37.76 -25.02
CA GLN A 190 -16.23 37.38 -26.44
C GLN A 190 -17.64 37.15 -26.97
N ILE A 191 -18.66 37.04 -26.10
CA ILE A 191 -20.04 36.89 -26.47
C ILE A 191 -20.74 38.28 -26.63
N MET A 192 -20.12 39.32 -26.09
CA MET A 192 -20.68 40.68 -26.09
C MET A 192 -20.17 41.57 -27.22
N GLU A 193 -19.25 41.09 -28.07
CA GLU A 193 -18.86 41.70 -29.36
C GLU A 193 -19.66 41.12 -30.54
#